data_7406fe65fc232655b29927b868ee0679
#
_entry.id   7406fe65fc232655b29927b868ee0679
#
_cell.length_a   1.000
_cell.length_b   1.000
_cell.length_c   1.000
_cell.angle_alpha   90.00
_cell.angle_beta   90.00
_cell.angle_gamma   90.00
#
_symmetry.space_group_name_H-M   'P 1'
#
loop_
_entity.id
_entity.type
_entity.pdbx_description
1 polymer ?
#
loop_
_entity_poly.entity_id
_entity_poly.type
_entity_poly.pdbx_seq_one_letter_code
_entity_poly.pdbx_strand_id
1 'polypeptide(L)'
;MLKNRKAIIVLYSVDLLKLMGIRIAADIVEENHICNEQKLWRHVILNAFEDTRALNSDRKVSLAKCDAHYWIARSKDFEQICWWAGWEPDNVRYRYRKALSSGDIKFKRKHFLWHEYNKLFQRLKCETDLDLRKELRRNVENKRRQIMDADNVYVDNFKKDLEVEF
;
A
#
# COMPACT_ATOMS: atom_id res chain seq x y z
N MET A 1 9.48 -33.16 14.09
CA MET A 1 9.11 -32.26 12.98
C MET A 1 8.48 -30.94 13.49
N LEU A 2 9.18 -30.19 14.32
CA LEU A 2 8.64 -28.98 14.99
C LEU A 2 9.48 -27.71 14.75
N LYS A 3 10.45 -27.74 13.82
CA LYS A 3 11.39 -26.61 13.61
C LYS A 3 10.93 -25.53 12.64
N ASN A 4 9.87 -25.73 11.83
CA ASN A 4 9.47 -24.74 10.82
C ASN A 4 8.35 -23.76 11.25
N ARG A 5 7.69 -24.01 12.38
CA ARG A 5 6.58 -23.14 12.85
C ARG A 5 7.04 -21.74 13.32
N LYS A 6 8.30 -21.62 13.76
CA LYS A 6 8.84 -20.33 14.21
C LYS A 6 9.30 -19.41 13.07
N ALA A 7 9.57 -19.95 11.88
CA ALA A 7 10.15 -19.19 10.78
C ALA A 7 9.14 -18.25 10.07
N ILE A 8 7.86 -18.61 10.05
CA ILE A 8 6.83 -17.80 9.36
C ILE A 8 6.39 -16.61 10.24
N ILE A 9 6.35 -16.79 11.55
CA ILE A 9 6.01 -15.70 12.49
C ILE A 9 7.09 -14.62 12.54
N VAL A 10 8.34 -14.99 12.21
CA VAL A 10 9.48 -14.04 12.20
C VAL A 10 9.46 -13.12 10.97
N LEU A 11 8.78 -13.51 9.88
CA LEU A 11 8.69 -12.69 8.66
C LEU A 11 7.72 -11.50 8.78
N TYR A 12 6.77 -11.55 9.70
CA TYR A 12 5.80 -10.48 9.89
C TYR A 12 5.98 -9.85 11.27
N SER A 13 6.05 -8.53 11.31
CA SER A 13 6.12 -7.82 12.59
C SER A 13 4.88 -8.13 13.43
N VAL A 14 5.07 -8.27 14.74
CA VAL A 14 3.96 -8.45 15.71
C VAL A 14 2.88 -7.37 15.54
N ASP A 15 3.28 -6.19 15.10
CA ASP A 15 2.40 -5.06 14.85
C ASP A 15 1.52 -5.26 13.62
N LEU A 16 2.02 -5.92 12.56
CA LEU A 16 1.20 -6.28 11.40
C LEU A 16 0.10 -7.26 11.77
N LEU A 17 0.44 -8.27 12.58
CA LEU A 17 -0.54 -9.24 13.09
C LEU A 17 -1.61 -8.56 13.96
N LYS A 18 -1.24 -7.55 14.76
CA LYS A 18 -2.19 -6.74 15.52
C LYS A 18 -3.08 -5.90 14.61
N LEU A 19 -2.51 -5.31 13.55
CA LEU A 19 -3.24 -4.50 12.58
C LEU A 19 -4.32 -5.32 11.87
N MET A 20 -3.98 -6.54 11.45
CA MET A 20 -4.91 -7.47 10.78
C MET A 20 -5.91 -8.10 11.75
N GLY A 21 -5.63 -8.05 13.05
CA GLY A 21 -6.41 -8.62 14.13
C GLY A 21 -6.08 -10.08 14.42
N ILE A 22 -6.32 -10.49 15.65
CA ILE A 22 -5.94 -11.80 16.21
C ILE A 22 -6.53 -12.97 15.40
N ARG A 23 -7.76 -12.84 14.86
CA ARG A 23 -8.40 -13.91 14.06
C ARG A 23 -7.62 -14.21 12.79
N ILE A 24 -7.24 -13.17 12.04
CA ILE A 24 -6.46 -13.35 10.78
C ILE A 24 -5.06 -13.86 11.13
N ALA A 25 -4.46 -13.41 12.24
CA ALA A 25 -3.19 -13.93 12.72
C ALA A 25 -3.30 -15.41 13.13
N ALA A 26 -4.39 -15.79 13.79
CA ALA A 26 -4.67 -17.19 14.16
C ALA A 26 -4.86 -18.06 12.90
N ASP A 27 -5.62 -17.57 11.90
CA ASP A 27 -5.82 -18.28 10.63
C ASP A 27 -4.52 -18.49 9.84
N ILE A 28 -3.55 -17.56 9.99
CA ILE A 28 -2.22 -17.72 9.39
C ILE A 28 -1.39 -18.75 10.15
N VAL A 29 -1.59 -18.86 11.47
CA VAL A 29 -0.83 -19.77 12.36
C VAL A 29 -1.43 -21.17 12.39
N GLU A 30 -2.75 -21.31 12.28
CA GLU A 30 -3.45 -22.60 12.20
C GLU A 30 -3.32 -23.23 10.80
N GLU A 31 -2.09 -23.54 10.42
CA GLU A 31 -1.68 -23.97 9.06
C GLU A 31 -2.25 -25.32 8.60
N ASN A 32 -2.94 -26.06 9.41
CA ASN A 32 -3.27 -27.45 9.10
C ASN A 32 -4.40 -27.64 8.09
N HIS A 33 -5.17 -26.59 7.79
CA HIS A 33 -6.35 -26.65 6.92
C HIS A 33 -6.28 -25.73 5.68
N ILE A 34 -5.19 -24.98 5.49
CA ILE A 34 -5.06 -23.99 4.42
C ILE A 34 -4.17 -24.56 3.32
N CYS A 35 -4.66 -24.57 2.08
CA CYS A 35 -3.85 -25.01 0.95
C CYS A 35 -2.70 -24.01 0.66
N ASN A 36 -1.65 -24.50 -0.01
CA ASN A 36 -0.47 -23.66 -0.30
C ASN A 36 -0.80 -22.46 -1.17
N GLU A 37 -1.80 -22.55 -2.02
CA GLU A 37 -2.26 -21.48 -2.87
C GLU A 37 -2.91 -20.34 -2.06
N GLN A 38 -3.79 -20.67 -1.11
CA GLN A 38 -4.35 -19.69 -0.19
C GLN A 38 -3.27 -18.99 0.64
N LYS A 39 -2.25 -19.74 1.09
CA LYS A 39 -1.10 -19.15 1.80
C LYS A 39 -0.39 -18.13 0.95
N LEU A 40 -0.15 -18.43 -0.34
CA LEU A 40 0.47 -17.50 -1.27
C LEU A 40 -0.33 -16.18 -1.36
N TRP A 41 -1.64 -16.26 -1.57
CA TRP A 41 -2.48 -15.07 -1.70
C TRP A 41 -2.56 -14.27 -0.40
N ARG A 42 -2.56 -14.93 0.75
CA ARG A 42 -2.44 -14.25 2.05
C ARG A 42 -1.13 -13.47 2.16
N HIS A 43 -0.02 -14.04 1.72
CA HIS A 43 1.27 -13.35 1.69
C HIS A 43 1.27 -12.12 0.78
N VAL A 44 0.61 -12.19 -0.37
CA VAL A 44 0.47 -11.02 -1.26
C VAL A 44 -0.24 -9.87 -0.56
N ILE A 45 -1.35 -10.14 0.13
CA ILE A 45 -2.10 -9.12 0.89
C ILE A 45 -1.24 -8.57 2.04
N LEU A 46 -0.57 -9.43 2.80
CA LEU A 46 0.29 -9.02 3.91
C LEU A 46 1.45 -8.14 3.44
N ASN A 47 2.10 -8.47 2.34
CA ASN A 47 3.16 -7.64 1.75
C ASN A 47 2.63 -6.25 1.36
N ALA A 48 1.43 -6.15 0.78
CA ALA A 48 0.83 -4.87 0.48
C ALA A 48 0.56 -4.04 1.76
N PHE A 49 0.14 -4.67 2.85
CA PHE A 49 0.00 -3.99 4.14
C PHE A 49 1.36 -3.52 4.70
N GLU A 50 2.42 -4.31 4.58
CA GLU A 50 3.78 -3.89 4.98
C GLU A 50 4.24 -2.68 4.17
N ASP A 51 4.02 -2.67 2.86
CA ASP A 51 4.34 -1.53 2.01
C ASP A 51 3.61 -0.25 2.49
N THR A 52 2.34 -0.36 2.90
CA THR A 52 1.59 0.81 3.41
C THR A 52 2.11 1.34 4.75
N ARG A 53 2.82 0.52 5.55
CA ARG A 53 3.39 0.93 6.85
C ARG A 53 4.75 1.59 6.73
N ALA A 54 5.41 1.49 5.58
CA ALA A 54 6.74 2.07 5.38
C ALA A 54 6.76 3.57 5.74
N LEU A 55 7.73 3.99 6.56
CA LEU A 55 7.85 5.37 7.05
C LEU A 55 8.79 6.22 6.18
N ASN A 56 9.67 5.55 5.43
CA ASN A 56 10.61 6.22 4.55
C ASN A 56 9.86 6.88 3.38
N SER A 57 10.32 8.06 2.97
CA SER A 57 9.74 8.82 1.86
C SER A 57 10.64 8.88 0.63
N ASP A 58 11.52 7.89 0.46
CA ASP A 58 12.26 7.70 -0.77
C ASP A 58 11.33 7.38 -1.93
N ARG A 59 11.76 7.68 -3.14
CA ARG A 59 10.94 7.49 -4.34
C ARG A 59 10.38 6.05 -4.45
N LYS A 60 11.25 5.03 -4.32
CA LYS A 60 10.85 3.62 -4.46
C LYS A 60 9.83 3.22 -3.42
N VAL A 61 10.10 3.54 -2.16
CA VAL A 61 9.20 3.24 -1.03
C VAL A 61 7.89 4.00 -1.16
N SER A 62 7.94 5.27 -1.56
CA SER A 62 6.74 6.10 -1.75
C SER A 62 5.82 5.54 -2.83
N LEU A 63 6.38 5.05 -3.94
CA LEU A 63 5.60 4.43 -5.00
C LEU A 63 4.95 3.14 -4.52
N ALA A 64 5.72 2.20 -3.94
CA ALA A 64 5.19 0.95 -3.42
C ALA A 64 4.06 1.20 -2.40
N LYS A 65 4.27 2.15 -1.48
CA LYS A 65 3.28 2.54 -0.48
C LYS A 65 1.99 3.09 -1.08
N CYS A 66 2.08 3.99 -2.06
CA CYS A 66 0.89 4.54 -2.71
C CYS A 66 0.19 3.51 -3.60
N ASP A 67 0.96 2.71 -4.34
CA ASP A 67 0.40 1.66 -5.19
C ASP A 67 -0.34 0.61 -4.34
N ALA A 68 0.25 0.16 -3.22
CA ALA A 68 -0.40 -0.74 -2.27
C ALA A 68 -1.68 -0.12 -1.68
N HIS A 69 -1.64 1.16 -1.30
CA HIS A 69 -2.81 1.88 -0.80
C HIS A 69 -3.96 1.89 -1.82
N TYR A 70 -3.70 2.32 -3.05
CA TYR A 70 -4.73 2.38 -4.09
C TYR A 70 -5.23 0.99 -4.49
N TRP A 71 -4.34 -0.01 -4.48
CA TRP A 71 -4.70 -1.39 -4.75
C TRP A 71 -5.68 -1.92 -3.70
N ILE A 72 -5.39 -1.77 -2.41
CA ILE A 72 -6.28 -2.20 -1.32
C ILE A 72 -7.61 -1.45 -1.38
N ALA A 73 -7.56 -0.12 -1.60
CA ALA A 73 -8.73 0.74 -1.49
C ALA A 73 -9.72 0.58 -2.67
N ARG A 74 -9.22 0.37 -3.90
CA ARG A 74 -10.04 0.55 -5.11
C ARG A 74 -9.94 -0.59 -6.13
N SER A 75 -8.97 -1.48 -6.03
CA SER A 75 -8.77 -2.47 -7.08
C SER A 75 -9.76 -3.63 -6.97
N LYS A 76 -10.30 -4.04 -8.11
CA LYS A 76 -11.07 -5.29 -8.23
C LYS A 76 -10.16 -6.51 -8.09
N ASP A 77 -8.91 -6.41 -8.51
CA ASP A 77 -7.94 -7.49 -8.35
C ASP A 77 -7.68 -7.78 -6.86
N PHE A 78 -7.72 -6.76 -6.00
CA PHE A 78 -7.65 -6.94 -4.56
C PHE A 78 -8.80 -7.82 -4.04
N GLU A 79 -10.02 -7.58 -4.50
CA GLU A 79 -11.19 -8.39 -4.13
C GLU A 79 -11.00 -9.85 -4.53
N GLN A 80 -10.58 -10.08 -5.76
CA GLN A 80 -10.31 -11.42 -6.28
C GLN A 80 -9.24 -12.15 -5.45
N ILE A 81 -8.16 -11.46 -5.11
CA ILE A 81 -7.07 -12.01 -4.29
C ILE A 81 -7.55 -12.29 -2.86
N CYS A 82 -8.40 -11.45 -2.28
CA CYS A 82 -9.01 -11.71 -0.98
C CYS A 82 -9.83 -13.00 -1.00
N TRP A 83 -10.64 -13.23 -2.02
CA TRP A 83 -11.41 -14.48 -2.16
C TRP A 83 -10.49 -15.69 -2.28
N TRP A 84 -9.42 -15.61 -3.05
CA TRP A 84 -8.44 -16.69 -3.15
C TRP A 84 -7.68 -16.93 -1.84
N ALA A 85 -7.47 -15.88 -1.06
CA ALA A 85 -6.89 -15.98 0.28
C ALA A 85 -7.86 -16.55 1.33
N GLY A 86 -9.14 -16.72 0.98
CA GLY A 86 -10.19 -17.12 1.92
C GLY A 86 -10.59 -16.00 2.88
N TRP A 87 -10.45 -14.73 2.47
CA TRP A 87 -10.80 -13.56 3.25
C TRP A 87 -11.90 -12.75 2.56
N GLU A 88 -12.77 -12.15 3.36
CA GLU A 88 -13.79 -11.24 2.85
C GLU A 88 -13.18 -9.85 2.57
N PRO A 89 -13.25 -9.34 1.33
CA PRO A 89 -12.62 -8.09 0.94
C PRO A 89 -13.04 -6.90 1.79
N ASP A 90 -14.34 -6.78 2.08
CA ASP A 90 -14.88 -5.66 2.84
C ASP A 90 -14.38 -5.65 4.30
N ASN A 91 -14.22 -6.82 4.89
CA ASN A 91 -13.64 -6.94 6.23
C ASN A 91 -12.17 -6.51 6.23
N VAL A 92 -11.40 -6.90 5.21
CA VAL A 92 -9.99 -6.48 5.08
C VAL A 92 -9.90 -4.97 4.87
N ARG A 93 -10.73 -4.39 4.00
CA ARG A 93 -10.81 -2.93 3.76
C ARG A 93 -11.26 -2.17 5.02
N TYR A 94 -12.23 -2.69 5.76
CA TYR A 94 -12.66 -2.08 7.02
C TYR A 94 -11.50 -1.99 8.02
N ARG A 95 -10.74 -3.07 8.18
CA ARG A 95 -9.55 -3.09 9.06
C ARG A 95 -8.47 -2.13 8.58
N TYR A 96 -8.25 -2.07 7.28
CA TYR A 96 -7.32 -1.11 6.67
C TYR A 96 -7.73 0.33 6.98
N ARG A 97 -9.01 0.68 6.80
CA ARG A 97 -9.55 2.01 7.15
C ARG A 97 -9.39 2.32 8.64
N LYS A 98 -9.64 1.34 9.50
CA LYS A 98 -9.44 1.48 10.94
C LYS A 98 -7.98 1.78 11.27
N ALA A 99 -7.01 1.12 10.62
CA ALA A 99 -5.60 1.38 10.81
C ALA A 99 -5.16 2.76 10.33
N LEU A 100 -5.76 3.28 9.25
CA LEU A 100 -5.56 4.66 8.80
C LEU A 100 -6.13 5.67 9.81
N SER A 101 -7.32 5.42 10.35
CA SER A 101 -7.98 6.32 11.31
C SER A 101 -7.33 6.31 12.69
N SER A 102 -6.76 5.17 13.13
CA SER A 102 -5.99 5.06 14.38
C SER A 102 -4.59 5.67 14.28
N GLY A 103 -4.11 5.93 13.06
CA GLY A 103 -2.76 6.43 12.83
C GLY A 103 -1.67 5.36 12.87
N ASP A 104 -2.03 4.07 12.79
CA ASP A 104 -1.08 2.97 12.65
C ASP A 104 -0.42 2.98 11.26
N ILE A 105 -1.16 3.45 10.26
CA ILE A 105 -0.67 3.73 8.91
C ILE A 105 -0.68 5.24 8.69
N LYS A 106 0.50 5.82 8.42
CA LYS A 106 0.67 7.26 8.23
C LYS A 106 1.27 7.55 6.87
N PHE A 107 0.71 8.54 6.20
CA PHE A 107 1.24 9.04 4.94
C PHE A 107 1.87 10.42 5.14
N LYS A 108 2.95 10.68 4.42
CA LYS A 108 3.56 12.00 4.28
C LYS A 108 3.16 12.58 2.93
N ARG A 109 3.04 13.91 2.85
CA ARG A 109 2.80 14.61 1.58
C ARG A 109 3.78 14.17 0.49
N LYS A 110 5.02 13.92 0.85
CA LYS A 110 6.08 13.49 -0.06
C LYS A 110 5.80 12.15 -0.74
N HIS A 111 5.07 11.21 -0.10
CA HIS A 111 4.68 9.93 -0.73
C HIS A 111 3.81 10.16 -1.96
N PHE A 112 2.80 11.04 -1.85
CA PHE A 112 1.89 11.36 -2.96
C PHE A 112 2.56 12.16 -4.06
N LEU A 113 3.41 13.11 -3.70
CA LEU A 113 4.17 13.88 -4.67
C LEU A 113 5.05 12.98 -5.56
N TRP A 114 5.69 11.96 -4.98
CA TRP A 114 6.45 10.96 -5.75
C TRP A 114 5.56 10.13 -6.68
N HIS A 115 4.37 9.74 -6.21
CA HIS A 115 3.43 8.97 -7.02
C HIS A 115 2.91 9.82 -8.20
N GLU A 116 2.51 11.06 -7.98
CA GLU A 116 2.11 11.99 -9.03
C GLU A 116 3.25 12.29 -10.01
N TYR A 117 4.46 12.53 -9.49
CA TYR A 117 5.64 12.69 -10.31
C TYR A 117 5.84 11.49 -11.24
N ASN A 118 5.72 10.29 -10.71
CA ASN A 118 5.89 9.08 -11.51
C ASN A 118 4.83 8.95 -12.60
N LYS A 119 3.57 9.26 -12.32
CA LYS A 119 2.48 9.30 -13.31
C LYS A 119 2.80 10.28 -14.44
N LEU A 120 3.20 11.50 -14.12
CA LEU A 120 3.57 12.51 -15.11
C LEU A 120 4.80 12.07 -15.92
N PHE A 121 5.79 11.46 -15.26
CA PHE A 121 7.00 10.99 -15.92
C PHE A 121 6.73 9.83 -16.88
N GLN A 122 5.84 8.90 -16.55
CA GLN A 122 5.43 7.83 -17.47
C GLN A 122 4.66 8.40 -18.67
N ARG A 123 3.75 9.35 -18.45
CA ARG A 123 3.05 10.05 -19.55
C ARG A 123 4.04 10.76 -20.47
N LEU A 124 5.02 11.48 -19.91
CA LEU A 124 6.07 12.14 -20.69
C LEU A 124 6.88 11.17 -21.56
N LYS A 125 7.12 9.94 -21.09
CA LYS A 125 7.84 8.92 -21.86
C LYS A 125 7.05 8.42 -23.06
N CYS A 126 5.73 8.32 -22.93
CA CYS A 126 4.85 7.78 -23.98
C CYS A 126 4.33 8.88 -24.93
N GLU A 127 4.49 10.16 -24.56
CA GLU A 127 3.96 11.28 -25.35
C GLU A 127 4.79 11.52 -26.61
N THR A 128 4.12 11.61 -27.75
CA THR A 128 4.72 11.86 -29.07
C THR A 128 4.54 13.28 -29.56
N ASP A 129 3.48 13.97 -29.11
CA ASP A 129 3.22 15.37 -29.45
C ASP A 129 4.28 16.28 -28.79
N LEU A 130 4.91 17.12 -29.59
CA LEU A 130 6.02 17.97 -29.16
C LEU A 130 5.58 19.06 -28.16
N ASP A 131 4.40 19.63 -28.31
CA ASP A 131 3.94 20.71 -27.47
C ASP A 131 3.43 20.18 -26.15
N LEU A 132 2.66 19.10 -26.16
CA LEU A 132 2.28 18.37 -24.95
C LEU A 132 3.49 17.86 -24.19
N ARG A 133 4.52 17.41 -24.89
CA ARG A 133 5.77 16.94 -24.28
C ARG A 133 6.53 18.06 -23.57
N LYS A 134 6.53 19.29 -24.15
CA LYS A 134 7.11 20.48 -23.48
C LYS A 134 6.35 20.82 -22.21
N GLU A 135 5.03 20.81 -22.26
CA GLU A 135 4.17 21.05 -21.10
C GLU A 135 4.41 20.02 -20.00
N LEU A 136 4.39 18.73 -20.34
CA LEU A 136 4.64 17.64 -19.42
C LEU A 136 6.03 17.76 -18.76
N ARG A 137 7.07 18.16 -19.51
CA ARG A 137 8.41 18.42 -18.94
C ARG A 137 8.37 19.50 -17.88
N ARG A 138 7.66 20.62 -18.12
CA ARG A 138 7.49 21.70 -17.13
C ARG A 138 6.77 21.17 -15.87
N ASN A 139 5.71 20.38 -16.05
CA ASN A 139 4.94 19.82 -14.95
C ASN A 139 5.77 18.83 -14.14
N VAL A 140 6.57 17.99 -14.77
CA VAL A 140 7.51 17.06 -14.11
C VAL A 140 8.55 17.83 -13.30
N GLU A 141 9.12 18.89 -13.84
CA GLU A 141 10.13 19.70 -13.14
C GLU A 141 9.52 20.48 -11.97
N ASN A 142 8.31 21.03 -12.13
CA ASN A 142 7.59 21.67 -11.05
C ASN A 142 7.27 20.67 -9.91
N LYS A 143 6.85 19.45 -10.25
CA LYS A 143 6.59 18.42 -9.26
C LYS A 143 7.88 18.00 -8.54
N ARG A 144 9.00 17.92 -9.26
CA ARG A 144 10.31 17.65 -8.67
C ARG A 144 10.71 18.71 -7.64
N ARG A 145 10.51 19.99 -7.92
CA ARG A 145 10.75 21.08 -6.96
C ARG A 145 9.86 20.93 -5.73
N GLN A 146 8.56 20.67 -5.93
CA GLN A 146 7.65 20.43 -4.82
C GLN A 146 8.09 19.27 -3.91
N ILE A 147 8.68 18.20 -4.48
CA ILE A 147 9.22 17.08 -3.71
C ILE A 147 10.45 17.51 -2.88
N MET A 148 11.32 18.32 -3.46
CA MET A 148 12.53 18.80 -2.76
C MET A 148 12.16 19.76 -1.61
N ASP A 149 11.14 20.60 -1.83
CA ASP A 149 10.67 21.57 -0.85
C ASP A 149 9.68 20.98 0.16
N ALA A 150 9.18 19.76 -0.09
CA ALA A 150 8.21 19.14 0.79
C ALA A 150 8.85 18.71 2.10
N ASP A 151 8.34 19.28 3.19
CA ASP A 151 8.66 18.84 4.54
C ASP A 151 8.22 17.39 4.77
N ASN A 152 8.93 16.70 5.67
CA ASN A 152 8.58 15.33 6.09
C ASN A 152 7.37 15.30 7.05
N VAL A 153 6.44 16.25 6.90
CA VAL A 153 5.25 16.36 7.76
C VAL A 153 4.23 15.29 7.35
N TYR A 154 3.67 14.63 8.35
CA TYR A 154 2.55 13.72 8.17
C TYR A 154 1.30 14.52 7.79
N VAL A 155 0.52 14.00 6.85
CA VAL A 155 -0.69 14.66 6.38
C VAL A 155 -1.84 14.26 7.31
N ASP A 156 -2.15 15.11 8.29
CA ASP A 156 -3.31 14.90 9.18
C ASP A 156 -4.66 15.04 8.44
N ASN A 157 -4.65 15.79 7.34
CA ASN A 157 -5.84 16.05 6.50
C ASN A 157 -6.14 14.95 5.48
N PHE A 158 -5.46 13.82 5.58
CA PHE A 158 -5.66 12.69 4.66
C PHE A 158 -7.07 12.07 4.74
N LYS A 159 -7.82 12.40 5.76
CA LYS A 159 -9.24 12.02 5.86
C LYS A 159 -10.08 12.50 4.67
N LYS A 160 -9.79 13.69 4.12
CA LYS A 160 -10.55 14.24 2.98
C LYS A 160 -10.19 13.60 1.64
N ASP A 161 -8.91 13.25 1.42
CA ASP A 161 -8.47 12.64 0.17
C ASP A 161 -8.65 11.11 0.17
N LEU A 162 -8.80 10.50 1.36
CA LEU A 162 -9.13 9.09 1.55
C LEU A 162 -10.63 8.83 1.62
N GLU A 163 -11.44 9.84 1.91
CA GLU A 163 -12.90 9.82 1.78
C GLU A 163 -13.36 9.90 0.31
N VAL A 164 -12.44 9.79 -0.64
CA VAL A 164 -12.83 9.61 -2.04
C VAL A 164 -13.59 8.30 -2.14
N GLU A 165 -14.91 8.47 -2.16
CA GLU A 165 -15.95 7.56 -2.63
C GLU A 165 -15.50 6.10 -2.83
N PHE A 166 -15.79 5.28 -1.82
CA PHE A 166 -15.80 3.83 -1.91
C PHE A 166 -17.14 3.36 -2.43
#